data_50cdfd75ec7a1e87b509bb654d7810a0
#
_entry.id   50cdfd75ec7a1e87b509bb654d7810a0
#
_cell.length_a   1.000
_cell.length_b   1.000
_cell.length_c   1.000
_cell.angle_alpha   90.00
_cell.angle_beta   90.00
_cell.angle_gamma   90.00
#
_symmetry.space_group_name_H-M   'P 1'
#
loop_
_entity.id
_entity.type
_entity.pdbx_description
1 polymer ?
#
loop_
_entity_poly.entity_id
_entity_poly.type
_entity_poly.pdbx_seq_one_letter_code
_entity_poly.pdbx_strand_id
1 'polypeptide(L)'
;MSHLPPQNPNRDPRIQGAGHPRNTPTPVPYGRYNPVVGQMPTAGFGSIDPVLMEVQRKRSATRKVSVAGSIIGLITMMIQIIFTTYELLTANLQGEEYLELALLALLMLIVAPFVVGFGWIVTFILGLIACIRANSRTPQVQPDGWIEAKMPTSALLAASIVAGLPTLIIFLTWFWQIHHGIGGTDTYVLFTVLVASYLVQVLIAVGFIVLLRRSKALDPSVRVS
;
A
#
# COMPACT_ATOMS: atom_id res chain seq x y z
N MET A 1 21.21 -60.42 -20.87
CA MET A 1 21.38 -61.14 -19.58
C MET A 1 20.61 -60.32 -18.54
N SER A 2 19.39 -60.79 -18.26
CA SER A 2 18.41 -60.16 -17.40
C SER A 2 18.54 -60.74 -16.01
N HIS A 3 18.93 -59.95 -15.03
CA HIS A 3 18.93 -60.35 -13.62
C HIS A 3 17.57 -60.03 -12.99
N LEU A 4 16.77 -61.08 -12.74
CA LEU A 4 15.60 -61.07 -11.87
C LEU A 4 16.05 -61.05 -10.41
N PRO A 5 15.45 -60.26 -9.52
CA PRO A 5 15.74 -60.30 -8.08
C PRO A 5 15.16 -61.57 -7.44
N PRO A 6 15.80 -62.14 -6.41
CA PRO A 6 15.39 -63.41 -5.79
C PRO A 6 14.08 -63.24 -5.03
N GLN A 7 13.14 -64.15 -5.26
CA GLN A 7 11.87 -64.31 -4.52
C GLN A 7 12.19 -64.84 -3.10
N ASN A 8 11.64 -64.17 -2.09
CA ASN A 8 11.72 -64.57 -0.70
C ASN A 8 10.64 -65.65 -0.41
N PRO A 9 11.00 -66.92 -0.05
CA PRO A 9 10.07 -68.00 0.08
C PRO A 9 9.31 -68.07 1.43
N ASN A 10 9.40 -67.07 2.29
CA ASN A 10 8.76 -67.07 3.62
C ASN A 10 7.63 -66.06 3.72
N ARG A 11 6.64 -66.13 2.83
CA ARG A 11 5.37 -65.41 3.03
C ARG A 11 4.31 -66.41 3.51
N ASP A 12 4.11 -66.46 4.79
CA ASP A 12 3.05 -67.23 5.46
C ASP A 12 1.67 -66.68 5.04
N PRO A 13 0.77 -67.48 4.44
CA PRO A 13 -0.51 -67.01 3.88
C PRO A 13 -1.65 -66.88 4.91
N ARG A 14 -1.35 -66.84 6.21
CA ARG A 14 -2.39 -66.93 7.26
C ARG A 14 -2.63 -65.63 8.07
N ILE A 15 -2.16 -64.49 7.67
CA ILE A 15 -2.54 -63.22 8.30
C ILE A 15 -3.41 -62.39 7.33
N GLN A 16 -4.52 -63.00 6.89
CA GLN A 16 -5.69 -62.25 6.41
C GLN A 16 -6.67 -62.17 7.57
N GLY A 17 -6.86 -60.99 8.16
CA GLY A 17 -7.96 -60.78 9.08
C GLY A 17 -7.58 -59.89 10.26
N ALA A 18 -7.59 -58.61 10.05
CA ALA A 18 -8.07 -57.58 10.98
C ALA A 18 -7.82 -56.22 10.33
N GLY A 19 -8.70 -55.85 9.42
CA GLY A 19 -8.73 -54.48 8.89
C GLY A 19 -9.12 -53.51 10.00
N HIS A 20 -8.13 -52.83 10.59
CA HIS A 20 -8.43 -51.57 11.23
C HIS A 20 -8.83 -50.57 10.13
N PRO A 21 -9.99 -49.93 10.25
CA PRO A 21 -10.31 -48.82 9.35
C PRO A 21 -9.29 -47.68 9.64
N ARG A 22 -8.23 -47.64 8.83
CA ARG A 22 -7.45 -46.39 8.72
C ARG A 22 -8.43 -45.34 8.21
N ASN A 23 -8.86 -44.44 9.10
CA ASN A 23 -9.39 -43.14 8.73
C ASN A 23 -8.30 -42.36 8.02
N THR A 24 -8.00 -42.73 6.78
CA THR A 24 -7.40 -41.83 5.84
C THR A 24 -8.43 -40.72 5.62
N PRO A 25 -8.13 -39.46 5.93
CA PRO A 25 -9.01 -38.38 5.50
C PRO A 25 -9.06 -38.47 3.97
N THR A 26 -10.21 -38.92 3.45
CA THR A 26 -10.52 -38.82 2.03
C THR A 26 -10.27 -37.38 1.63
N PRO A 27 -9.41 -37.09 0.59
CA PRO A 27 -9.34 -35.75 0.05
C PRO A 27 -10.78 -35.41 -0.37
N VAL A 28 -11.36 -34.46 0.34
CA VAL A 28 -12.65 -33.87 -0.03
C VAL A 28 -12.48 -33.39 -1.46
N PRO A 29 -13.14 -33.99 -2.46
CA PRO A 29 -13.06 -33.47 -3.81
C PRO A 29 -13.56 -32.06 -3.70
N TYR A 30 -12.82 -31.11 -4.32
CA TYR A 30 -13.26 -29.74 -4.52
C TYR A 30 -14.59 -29.80 -5.28
N GLY A 31 -15.65 -30.15 -4.54
CA GLY A 31 -16.98 -30.27 -5.06
C GLY A 31 -17.46 -28.89 -5.44
N ARG A 32 -17.73 -28.72 -6.72
CA ARG A 32 -18.71 -27.77 -7.21
C ARG A 32 -19.80 -27.66 -6.16
N TYR A 33 -19.91 -26.50 -5.55
CA TYR A 33 -21.07 -26.14 -4.75
C TYR A 33 -22.25 -26.15 -5.71
N ASN A 34 -22.91 -27.32 -5.84
CA ASN A 34 -24.22 -27.42 -6.49
C ASN A 34 -25.21 -26.81 -5.48
N PRO A 35 -25.79 -25.64 -5.74
CA PRO A 35 -26.94 -25.22 -4.96
C PRO A 35 -28.00 -26.28 -5.15
N VAL A 36 -28.38 -26.98 -4.06
CA VAL A 36 -29.51 -27.90 -4.06
C VAL A 36 -30.74 -27.03 -4.38
N VAL A 37 -31.12 -27.09 -5.65
CA VAL A 37 -32.38 -26.54 -6.15
C VAL A 37 -33.49 -27.38 -5.53
N GLY A 38 -34.09 -26.90 -4.45
CA GLY A 38 -35.25 -27.61 -3.91
C GLY A 38 -35.67 -27.30 -2.47
N GLN A 39 -34.89 -26.58 -1.71
CA GLN A 39 -35.36 -26.06 -0.43
C GLN A 39 -35.71 -24.59 -0.55
N MET A 40 -37.01 -24.27 -0.72
CA MET A 40 -37.52 -22.94 -0.45
C MET A 40 -37.01 -22.54 0.95
N PRO A 41 -36.26 -21.43 1.08
CA PRO A 41 -35.90 -20.94 2.38
C PRO A 41 -37.20 -20.49 3.05
N THR A 42 -37.69 -21.31 4.03
CA THR A 42 -38.53 -20.77 5.08
C THR A 42 -37.91 -19.47 5.53
N ALA A 43 -38.67 -18.37 5.51
CA ALA A 43 -38.28 -17.02 5.89
C ALA A 43 -37.85 -16.97 7.39
N GLY A 44 -36.78 -17.67 7.71
CA GLY A 44 -35.95 -17.50 8.88
C GLY A 44 -34.89 -16.50 8.55
N PHE A 45 -34.76 -15.45 9.34
CA PHE A 45 -33.69 -14.46 9.33
C PHE A 45 -32.39 -15.10 8.90
N GLY A 46 -31.97 -14.86 7.67
CA GLY A 46 -30.87 -15.55 7.04
C GLY A 46 -29.63 -15.45 7.92
N SER A 47 -29.16 -16.56 8.41
CA SER A 47 -27.87 -16.65 9.10
C SER A 47 -26.82 -16.23 8.08
N ILE A 48 -26.44 -14.95 8.16
CA ILE A 48 -25.37 -14.40 7.33
C ILE A 48 -24.14 -15.25 7.63
N ASP A 49 -23.59 -15.88 6.61
CA ASP A 49 -22.42 -16.74 6.75
C ASP A 49 -21.29 -15.95 7.44
N PRO A 50 -20.82 -16.39 8.63
CA PRO A 50 -19.82 -15.69 9.40
C PRO A 50 -18.52 -15.47 8.61
N VAL A 51 -18.23 -16.36 7.67
CA VAL A 51 -17.04 -16.23 6.77
C VAL A 51 -17.20 -15.05 5.83
N LEU A 52 -18.38 -14.86 5.25
CA LEU A 52 -18.64 -13.72 4.36
C LEU A 52 -18.56 -12.39 5.11
N MET A 53 -19.05 -12.33 6.34
CA MET A 53 -18.94 -11.13 7.19
C MET A 53 -17.48 -10.80 7.50
N GLU A 54 -16.66 -11.80 7.80
CA GLU A 54 -15.25 -11.58 8.08
C GLU A 54 -14.50 -11.05 6.85
N VAL A 55 -14.75 -11.61 5.67
CA VAL A 55 -14.16 -11.13 4.40
C VAL A 55 -14.58 -9.70 4.11
N GLN A 56 -15.87 -9.37 4.25
CA GLN A 56 -16.37 -8.02 4.04
C GLN A 56 -15.77 -7.04 5.04
N ARG A 57 -15.58 -7.44 6.30
CA ARG A 57 -14.89 -6.64 7.32
C ARG A 57 -13.44 -6.37 6.94
N LYS A 58 -12.70 -7.38 6.46
CA LYS A 58 -11.31 -7.22 6.00
C LYS A 58 -11.21 -6.30 4.79
N ARG A 59 -12.12 -6.41 3.82
CA ARG A 59 -12.19 -5.52 2.64
C ARG A 59 -12.50 -4.07 3.05
N SER A 60 -13.49 -3.87 3.92
CA SER A 60 -13.85 -2.56 4.47
C SER A 60 -12.66 -1.92 5.21
N ALA A 61 -11.93 -2.69 6.02
CA ALA A 61 -10.73 -2.22 6.71
C ALA A 61 -9.62 -1.82 5.72
N THR A 62 -9.39 -2.61 4.65
CA THR A 62 -8.41 -2.28 3.61
C THR A 62 -8.77 -0.98 2.88
N ARG A 63 -10.05 -0.81 2.51
CA ARG A 63 -10.55 0.44 1.91
C ARG A 63 -10.31 1.64 2.83
N LYS A 64 -10.66 1.52 4.13
CA LYS A 64 -10.46 2.60 5.10
C LYS A 64 -8.99 2.98 5.23
N VAL A 65 -8.08 2.00 5.31
CA VAL A 65 -6.63 2.26 5.40
C VAL A 65 -6.10 2.91 4.12
N SER A 66 -6.53 2.45 2.94
CA SER A 66 -6.13 3.04 1.65
C SER A 66 -6.63 4.49 1.52
N VAL A 67 -7.86 4.78 1.91
CA VAL A 67 -8.42 6.14 1.93
C VAL A 67 -7.65 7.02 2.91
N ALA A 68 -7.39 6.55 4.14
CA ALA A 68 -6.61 7.29 5.13
C ALA A 68 -5.19 7.59 4.64
N GLY A 69 -4.50 6.60 4.07
CA GLY A 69 -3.17 6.78 3.48
C GLY A 69 -3.16 7.82 2.35
N SER A 70 -4.17 7.79 1.47
CA SER A 70 -4.29 8.77 0.39
C SER A 70 -4.56 10.19 0.90
N ILE A 71 -5.36 10.34 1.97
CA ILE A 71 -5.65 11.65 2.59
C ILE A 71 -4.38 12.20 3.27
N ILE A 72 -3.70 11.40 4.07
CA ILE A 72 -2.48 11.83 4.78
C ILE A 72 -1.38 12.14 3.76
N GLY A 73 -1.22 11.32 2.72
CA GLY A 73 -0.29 11.58 1.62
C GLY A 73 -0.58 12.91 0.93
N LEU A 74 -1.85 13.19 0.62
CA LEU A 74 -2.28 14.46 0.03
C LEU A 74 -1.97 15.66 0.94
N ILE A 75 -2.29 15.56 2.24
CA ILE A 75 -1.99 16.62 3.22
C ILE A 75 -0.47 16.86 3.29
N THR A 76 0.32 15.80 3.35
CA THR A 76 1.79 15.89 3.37
C THR A 76 2.31 16.58 2.11
N MET A 77 1.77 16.25 0.93
CA MET A 77 2.14 16.91 -0.32
C MET A 77 1.75 18.37 -0.35
N MET A 78 0.58 18.74 0.17
CA MET A 78 0.16 20.15 0.28
C MET A 78 1.10 20.94 1.18
N ILE A 79 1.52 20.38 2.30
CA ILE A 79 2.52 21.00 3.19
C ILE A 79 3.85 21.18 2.45
N GLN A 80 4.33 20.17 1.72
CA GLN A 80 5.57 20.29 0.91
C GLN A 80 5.47 21.40 -0.14
N ILE A 81 4.34 21.47 -0.85
CA ILE A 81 4.10 22.51 -1.86
C ILE A 81 4.14 23.91 -1.22
N ILE A 82 3.52 24.08 -0.05
CA ILE A 82 3.55 25.35 0.69
C ILE A 82 4.99 25.73 1.05
N PHE A 83 5.78 24.81 1.59
CA PHE A 83 7.19 25.06 1.91
C PHE A 83 8.00 25.40 0.67
N THR A 84 7.89 24.63 -0.41
CA THR A 84 8.63 24.91 -1.65
C THR A 84 8.22 26.25 -2.27
N THR A 85 6.92 26.61 -2.19
CA THR A 85 6.44 27.91 -2.66
C THR A 85 7.04 29.05 -1.84
N TYR A 86 7.11 28.88 -0.52
CA TYR A 86 7.71 29.87 0.36
C TYR A 86 9.19 30.07 0.04
N GLU A 87 9.95 28.99 -0.12
CA GLU A 87 11.37 29.05 -0.52
C GLU A 87 11.56 29.72 -1.90
N LEU A 88 10.68 29.44 -2.87
CA LEU A 88 10.72 30.10 -4.18
C LEU A 88 10.46 31.61 -4.10
N LEU A 89 9.53 32.03 -3.23
CA LEU A 89 9.23 33.44 -3.03
C LEU A 89 10.39 34.18 -2.35
N THR A 90 10.99 33.56 -1.34
CA THR A 90 12.11 34.17 -0.58
C THR A 90 13.41 34.17 -1.35
N ALA A 91 13.62 33.23 -2.28
CA ALA A 91 14.84 33.14 -3.09
C ALA A 91 15.10 34.41 -3.95
N ASN A 92 14.08 35.23 -4.24
CA ASN A 92 14.18 36.44 -5.08
C ASN A 92 14.12 37.74 -4.28
N LEU A 93 13.95 37.69 -2.95
CA LEU A 93 13.86 38.91 -2.13
C LEU A 93 15.24 39.42 -1.74
N GLN A 94 15.43 40.76 -1.83
CA GLN A 94 16.63 41.45 -1.41
C GLN A 94 16.26 42.66 -0.56
N GLY A 95 17.06 42.98 0.50
CA GLY A 95 16.85 44.16 1.35
C GLY A 95 16.55 43.85 2.81
N GLU A 96 16.14 44.87 3.60
CA GLU A 96 15.88 44.75 5.03
C GLU A 96 14.67 43.83 5.34
N GLU A 97 13.64 43.85 4.50
CA GLU A 97 12.47 42.93 4.59
C GLU A 97 12.90 41.46 4.45
N TYR A 98 14.07 41.21 3.83
CA TYR A 98 14.63 39.88 3.68
C TYR A 98 15.01 39.25 5.03
N LEU A 99 15.43 40.07 6.03
CA LEU A 99 15.93 39.49 7.30
C LEU A 99 14.85 38.77 8.11
N GLU A 100 13.68 39.38 8.22
CA GLU A 100 12.54 38.73 8.95
C GLU A 100 12.04 37.48 8.21
N LEU A 101 11.90 37.57 6.89
CA LEU A 101 11.50 36.45 6.06
C LEU A 101 12.56 35.34 6.02
N ALA A 102 13.85 35.70 6.06
CA ALA A 102 14.95 34.74 6.09
C ALA A 102 14.97 33.93 7.42
N LEU A 103 14.69 34.60 8.55
CA LEU A 103 14.55 33.88 9.84
C LEU A 103 13.39 32.90 9.82
N LEU A 104 12.26 33.27 9.22
CA LEU A 104 11.11 32.38 9.06
C LEU A 104 11.44 31.25 8.08
N ALA A 105 12.14 31.52 6.96
CA ALA A 105 12.62 30.49 6.03
C ALA A 105 13.55 29.49 6.71
N LEU A 106 14.48 29.96 7.54
CA LEU A 106 15.38 29.10 8.31
C LEU A 106 14.60 28.22 9.31
N LEU A 107 13.62 28.80 10.02
CA LEU A 107 12.75 28.02 10.91
C LEU A 107 11.97 26.96 10.13
N MET A 108 11.38 27.34 9.00
CA MET A 108 10.66 26.42 8.11
C MET A 108 11.57 25.31 7.61
N LEU A 109 12.80 25.63 7.20
CA LEU A 109 13.79 24.67 6.72
C LEU A 109 14.16 23.62 7.80
N ILE A 110 14.22 24.03 9.06
CA ILE A 110 14.48 23.11 10.18
C ILE A 110 13.26 22.26 10.49
N VAL A 111 12.06 22.86 10.51
CA VAL A 111 10.82 22.17 10.94
C VAL A 111 10.24 21.30 9.81
N ALA A 112 10.32 21.74 8.54
CA ALA A 112 9.72 21.07 7.40
C ALA A 112 10.17 19.60 7.24
N PRO A 113 11.46 19.24 7.35
CA PRO A 113 11.90 17.86 7.20
C PRO A 113 11.25 16.91 8.22
N PHE A 114 11.03 17.38 9.46
CA PHE A 114 10.40 16.56 10.49
C PHE A 114 8.90 16.38 10.23
N VAL A 115 8.18 17.45 9.89
CA VAL A 115 6.73 17.40 9.63
C VAL A 115 6.46 16.56 8.38
N VAL A 116 7.19 16.84 7.30
CA VAL A 116 7.08 16.11 6.03
C VAL A 116 7.54 14.66 6.18
N GLY A 117 8.67 14.44 6.86
CA GLY A 117 9.21 13.11 7.11
C GLY A 117 8.25 12.25 7.91
N PHE A 118 7.63 12.80 8.96
CA PHE A 118 6.61 12.09 9.73
C PHE A 118 5.38 11.74 8.86
N GLY A 119 4.84 12.71 8.12
CA GLY A 119 3.72 12.50 7.20
C GLY A 119 4.03 11.45 6.12
N TRP A 120 5.25 11.48 5.60
CA TRP A 120 5.73 10.51 4.63
C TRP A 120 5.81 9.09 5.20
N ILE A 121 6.41 8.92 6.40
CA ILE A 121 6.52 7.62 7.09
C ILE A 121 5.12 7.05 7.35
N VAL A 122 4.20 7.87 7.87
CA VAL A 122 2.81 7.43 8.13
C VAL A 122 2.12 7.00 6.84
N THR A 123 2.26 7.78 5.76
CA THR A 123 1.68 7.44 4.45
C THR A 123 2.26 6.12 3.91
N PHE A 124 3.57 5.93 4.03
CA PHE A 124 4.25 4.71 3.62
C PHE A 124 3.75 3.48 4.41
N ILE A 125 3.67 3.58 5.74
CA ILE A 125 3.17 2.48 6.59
C ILE A 125 1.72 2.13 6.23
N LEU A 126 0.84 3.12 6.04
CA LEU A 126 -0.55 2.89 5.65
C LEU A 126 -0.63 2.27 4.25
N GLY A 127 0.17 2.75 3.30
CA GLY A 127 0.28 2.18 1.96
C GLY A 127 0.74 0.72 1.99
N LEU A 128 1.75 0.41 2.81
CA LEU A 128 2.25 -0.94 3.00
C LEU A 128 1.19 -1.88 3.61
N ILE A 129 0.51 -1.44 4.67
CA ILE A 129 -0.58 -2.20 5.30
C ILE A 129 -1.71 -2.45 4.30
N ALA A 130 -2.11 -1.43 3.53
CA ALA A 130 -3.15 -1.57 2.52
C ALA A 130 -2.74 -2.56 1.42
N CYS A 131 -1.50 -2.50 0.95
CA CYS A 131 -0.95 -3.37 -0.07
C CYS A 131 -0.86 -4.84 0.41
N ILE A 132 -0.34 -5.08 1.61
CA ILE A 132 -0.28 -6.43 2.21
C ILE A 132 -1.68 -7.02 2.35
N ARG A 133 -2.64 -6.24 2.88
CA ARG A 133 -4.03 -6.71 3.05
C ARG A 133 -4.73 -6.99 1.72
N ALA A 134 -4.50 -6.17 0.69
CA ALA A 134 -5.07 -6.38 -0.63
C ALA A 134 -4.49 -7.62 -1.34
N ASN A 135 -3.23 -7.98 -1.03
CA ASN A 135 -2.57 -9.15 -1.59
C ASN A 135 -2.75 -10.42 -0.76
N SER A 136 -3.20 -10.32 0.50
CA SER A 136 -3.46 -11.49 1.32
C SER A 136 -4.62 -12.30 0.73
N ARG A 137 -4.34 -13.56 0.39
CA ARG A 137 -5.35 -14.50 -0.13
C ARG A 137 -6.24 -14.95 1.02
N THR A 138 -7.55 -14.83 0.84
CA THR A 138 -8.53 -15.54 1.66
C THR A 138 -8.94 -16.80 0.90
N PRO A 139 -8.37 -17.97 1.23
CA PRO A 139 -8.50 -19.18 0.40
C PRO A 139 -9.92 -19.73 0.29
N GLN A 140 -10.84 -19.27 1.14
CA GLN A 140 -12.19 -19.86 1.25
C GLN A 140 -13.26 -19.17 0.38
N VAL A 141 -13.02 -17.95 -0.12
CA VAL A 141 -14.11 -17.16 -0.76
C VAL A 141 -13.81 -16.74 -2.19
N GLN A 142 -12.55 -16.54 -2.57
CA GLN A 142 -12.16 -16.23 -3.95
C GLN A 142 -10.73 -16.66 -4.23
N PRO A 143 -10.49 -17.47 -5.29
CA PRO A 143 -9.14 -17.86 -5.71
C PRO A 143 -8.27 -16.67 -6.13
N ASP A 144 -8.88 -15.58 -6.60
CA ASP A 144 -8.18 -14.43 -7.19
C ASP A 144 -7.93 -13.29 -6.21
N GLY A 145 -8.41 -13.40 -4.95
CA GLY A 145 -8.39 -12.30 -4.00
C GLY A 145 -9.22 -11.10 -4.48
N TRP A 146 -9.06 -9.97 -3.83
CA TRP A 146 -9.74 -8.74 -4.21
C TRP A 146 -8.91 -7.97 -5.26
N ILE A 147 -8.99 -8.39 -6.52
CA ILE A 147 -8.18 -7.87 -7.64
C ILE A 147 -8.33 -6.35 -7.80
N GLU A 148 -9.55 -5.83 -7.62
CA GLU A 148 -9.84 -4.40 -7.76
C GLU A 148 -9.04 -3.51 -6.78
N ALA A 149 -8.68 -4.04 -5.60
CA ALA A 149 -7.92 -3.32 -4.59
C ALA A 149 -6.41 -3.36 -4.82
N LYS A 150 -5.89 -4.33 -5.58
CA LYS A 150 -4.45 -4.51 -5.76
C LYS A 150 -3.80 -3.32 -6.45
N MET A 151 -4.44 -2.82 -7.53
CA MET A 151 -3.89 -1.71 -8.30
C MET A 151 -3.83 -0.39 -7.50
N PRO A 152 -4.93 0.09 -6.87
CA PRO A 152 -4.86 1.34 -6.12
C PRO A 152 -3.99 1.26 -4.86
N THR A 153 -3.90 0.10 -4.20
CA THR A 153 -3.04 -0.06 -3.01
C THR A 153 -1.57 -0.15 -3.36
N SER A 154 -1.19 -0.84 -4.43
CA SER A 154 0.21 -0.86 -4.92
C SER A 154 0.63 0.51 -5.45
N ALA A 155 -0.25 1.21 -6.17
CA ALA A 155 0.01 2.57 -6.63
C ALA A 155 0.14 3.56 -5.44
N LEU A 156 -0.63 3.39 -4.36
CA LEU A 156 -0.50 4.18 -3.14
C LEU A 156 0.87 3.96 -2.47
N LEU A 157 1.32 2.71 -2.40
CA LEU A 157 2.65 2.38 -1.88
C LEU A 157 3.75 3.01 -2.75
N ALA A 158 3.67 2.89 -4.07
CA ALA A 158 4.62 3.50 -4.99
C ALA A 158 4.62 5.04 -4.86
N ALA A 159 3.45 5.66 -4.82
CA ALA A 159 3.32 7.11 -4.63
C ALA A 159 3.92 7.57 -3.29
N SER A 160 3.73 6.79 -2.22
CA SER A 160 4.32 7.11 -0.92
C SER A 160 5.86 7.04 -0.92
N ILE A 161 6.46 6.13 -1.67
CA ILE A 161 7.92 6.05 -1.81
C ILE A 161 8.46 7.29 -2.53
N VAL A 162 7.80 7.69 -3.61
CA VAL A 162 8.25 8.82 -4.45
C VAL A 162 7.98 10.17 -3.79
N ALA A 163 6.94 10.27 -2.95
CA ALA A 163 6.50 11.52 -2.34
C ALA A 163 7.55 12.25 -1.49
N GLY A 164 8.50 11.51 -0.89
CA GLY A 164 9.58 12.08 -0.09
C GLY A 164 10.77 12.60 -0.91
N LEU A 165 10.92 12.16 -2.16
CA LEU A 165 12.10 12.46 -2.96
C LEU A 165 12.30 13.96 -3.24
N PRO A 166 11.28 14.76 -3.63
CA PRO A 166 11.48 16.18 -3.90
C PRO A 166 12.03 16.94 -2.69
N THR A 167 11.48 16.70 -1.50
CA THR A 167 11.95 17.34 -0.27
C THR A 167 13.37 16.91 0.09
N LEU A 168 13.69 15.62 -0.10
CA LEU A 168 15.04 15.11 0.12
C LEU A 168 16.05 15.79 -0.82
N ILE A 169 15.72 15.95 -2.09
CA ILE A 169 16.58 16.60 -3.09
C ILE A 169 16.81 18.07 -2.73
N ILE A 170 15.76 18.81 -2.36
CA ILE A 170 15.88 20.20 -1.91
C ILE A 170 16.81 20.29 -0.71
N PHE A 171 16.59 19.45 0.30
CA PHE A 171 17.39 19.43 1.51
C PHE A 171 18.86 19.09 1.24
N LEU A 172 19.14 18.10 0.40
CA LEU A 172 20.51 17.73 0.02
C LEU A 172 21.21 18.84 -0.78
N THR A 173 20.47 19.51 -1.68
CA THR A 173 21.01 20.64 -2.46
C THR A 173 21.39 21.80 -1.53
N TRP A 174 20.52 22.12 -0.58
CA TRP A 174 20.75 23.15 0.40
C TRP A 174 21.93 22.82 1.33
N PHE A 175 22.01 21.59 1.83
CA PHE A 175 23.12 21.10 2.65
C PHE A 175 24.46 21.17 1.89
N TRP A 176 24.44 20.79 0.61
CA TRP A 176 25.62 20.89 -0.26
C TRP A 176 26.10 22.31 -0.44
N GLN A 177 25.20 23.28 -0.63
CA GLN A 177 25.51 24.68 -0.73
C GLN A 177 26.16 25.28 0.54
N ILE A 178 25.62 24.93 1.72
CA ILE A 178 26.20 25.34 2.99
C ILE A 178 27.63 24.83 3.13
N HIS A 179 27.88 23.59 2.72
CA HIS A 179 29.19 22.97 2.90
C HIS A 179 30.26 23.52 1.95
N HIS A 180 29.89 23.93 0.74
CA HIS A 180 30.83 24.38 -0.29
C HIS A 180 30.95 25.91 -0.40
N GLY A 181 30.19 26.66 0.39
CA GLY A 181 30.11 28.14 0.33
C GLY A 181 29.17 28.63 -0.77
N ILE A 182 28.48 29.75 -0.49
CA ILE A 182 27.49 30.32 -1.40
C ILE A 182 28.20 31.12 -2.45
N GLY A 183 28.43 30.56 -3.64
CA GLY A 183 28.90 31.27 -4.83
C GLY A 183 27.74 31.62 -5.76
N GLY A 184 27.84 32.70 -6.52
CA GLY A 184 26.75 33.26 -7.33
C GLY A 184 26.13 32.32 -8.39
N THR A 185 26.83 31.28 -8.84
CA THR A 185 26.31 30.22 -9.72
C THR A 185 25.36 29.26 -9.01
N ASP A 186 25.48 29.14 -7.71
CA ASP A 186 24.73 28.14 -6.91
C ASP A 186 23.27 28.56 -6.71
N THR A 187 22.96 29.87 -6.79
CA THR A 187 21.60 30.40 -6.70
C THR A 187 20.71 29.89 -7.87
N TYR A 188 21.26 29.83 -9.09
CA TYR A 188 20.52 29.30 -10.25
C TYR A 188 20.27 27.82 -10.13
N VAL A 189 21.20 27.04 -9.59
CA VAL A 189 21.02 25.60 -9.35
C VAL A 189 19.92 25.38 -8.33
N LEU A 190 19.96 26.09 -7.20
CA LEU A 190 18.92 25.99 -6.18
C LEU A 190 17.54 26.34 -6.74
N PHE A 191 17.43 27.48 -7.45
CA PHE A 191 16.18 27.91 -8.06
C PHE A 191 15.63 26.86 -9.04
N THR A 192 16.50 26.31 -9.89
CA THR A 192 16.11 25.25 -10.83
C THR A 192 15.62 23.99 -10.13
N VAL A 193 16.29 23.58 -9.06
CA VAL A 193 15.89 22.42 -8.24
C VAL A 193 14.54 22.67 -7.55
N LEU A 194 14.33 23.88 -7.01
CA LEU A 194 13.06 24.26 -6.38
C LEU A 194 11.90 24.21 -7.39
N VAL A 195 12.07 24.81 -8.59
CA VAL A 195 11.04 24.80 -9.63
C VAL A 195 10.75 23.37 -10.10
N ALA A 196 11.78 22.57 -10.37
CA ALA A 196 11.62 21.18 -10.78
C ALA A 196 10.91 20.36 -9.69
N SER A 197 11.31 20.52 -8.43
CA SER A 197 10.70 19.85 -7.29
C SER A 197 9.24 20.26 -7.11
N TYR A 198 8.91 21.53 -7.26
CA TYR A 198 7.54 22.04 -7.21
C TYR A 198 6.64 21.37 -8.25
N LEU A 199 7.10 21.28 -9.50
CA LEU A 199 6.34 20.60 -10.56
C LEU A 199 6.10 19.12 -10.25
N VAL A 200 7.12 18.41 -9.77
CA VAL A 200 7.01 17.00 -9.37
C VAL A 200 6.05 16.86 -8.18
N GLN A 201 6.10 17.72 -7.19
CA GLN A 201 5.20 17.72 -6.04
C GLN A 201 3.74 17.89 -6.47
N VAL A 202 3.46 18.81 -7.40
CA VAL A 202 2.10 19.02 -7.95
C VAL A 202 1.62 17.76 -8.67
N LEU A 203 2.45 17.13 -9.49
CA LEU A 203 2.10 15.86 -10.17
C LEU A 203 1.78 14.73 -9.18
N ILE A 204 2.59 14.60 -8.13
CA ILE A 204 2.36 13.59 -7.08
C ILE A 204 1.05 13.91 -6.31
N ALA A 205 0.76 15.18 -6.01
CA ALA A 205 -0.48 15.58 -5.35
C ALA A 205 -1.71 15.21 -6.20
N VAL A 206 -1.67 15.44 -7.51
CA VAL A 206 -2.70 14.99 -8.44
C VAL A 206 -2.83 13.45 -8.41
N GLY A 207 -1.71 12.74 -8.36
CA GLY A 207 -1.69 11.30 -8.18
C GLY A 207 -2.44 10.84 -6.93
N PHE A 208 -2.20 11.48 -5.77
CA PHE A 208 -2.92 11.19 -4.53
C PHE A 208 -4.42 11.49 -4.61
N ILE A 209 -4.84 12.54 -5.34
CA ILE A 209 -6.26 12.83 -5.58
C ILE A 209 -6.92 11.69 -6.38
N VAL A 210 -6.25 11.22 -7.44
CA VAL A 210 -6.75 10.09 -8.24
C VAL A 210 -6.82 8.81 -7.41
N LEU A 211 -5.79 8.53 -6.60
CA LEU A 211 -5.75 7.38 -5.70
C LEU A 211 -6.86 7.45 -4.65
N LEU A 212 -7.12 8.63 -4.09
CA LEU A 212 -8.21 8.85 -3.14
C LEU A 212 -9.57 8.54 -3.78
N ARG A 213 -9.81 9.02 -5.00
CA ARG A 213 -11.06 8.73 -5.74
C ARG A 213 -11.20 7.23 -5.99
N ARG A 214 -10.15 6.56 -6.47
CA ARG A 214 -10.15 5.11 -6.73
C ARG A 214 -10.34 4.30 -5.44
N SER A 215 -9.67 4.68 -4.36
CA SER A 215 -9.82 4.02 -3.06
C SER A 215 -11.23 4.17 -2.47
N LYS A 216 -11.88 5.32 -2.67
CA LYS A 216 -13.29 5.54 -2.28
C LYS A 216 -14.26 4.71 -3.11
N ALA A 217 -13.96 4.48 -4.38
CA ALA A 217 -14.79 3.70 -5.31
C ALA A 217 -14.71 2.18 -5.08
N LEU A 218 -13.76 1.69 -4.27
CA LEU A 218 -13.67 0.26 -3.95
C LEU A 218 -14.93 -0.23 -3.24
N ASP A 219 -15.58 -1.24 -3.81
CA ASP A 219 -16.75 -1.88 -3.20
C ASP A 219 -16.29 -3.01 -2.27
N PRO A 220 -16.56 -2.93 -0.95
CA PRO A 220 -16.20 -3.97 0.00
C PRO A 220 -17.15 -5.18 -0.05
N SER A 221 -18.27 -5.10 -0.78
CA SER A 221 -19.25 -6.18 -0.84
C SER A 221 -18.67 -7.43 -1.50
N VAL A 222 -19.04 -8.59 -0.98
CA VAL A 222 -18.71 -9.89 -1.58
C VAL A 222 -19.85 -10.24 -2.52
N ARG A 223 -19.59 -10.23 -3.84
CA ARG A 223 -20.55 -10.71 -4.83
C ARG A 223 -20.46 -12.24 -4.84
N VAL A 224 -21.51 -12.90 -4.39
CA VAL A 224 -21.70 -14.34 -4.57
C VAL A 224 -22.24 -14.50 -5.98
N SER A 225 -21.38 -14.91 -6.92
CA SER A 225 -21.79 -15.27 -8.30
C SER A 225 -22.21 -16.71 -8.36
#